data_05f7ddd98f9457ef0d2a0f45dc840942
#
_entry.id   05f7ddd98f9457ef0d2a0f45dc840942
#
_cell.length_a   1.000
_cell.length_b   1.000
_cell.length_c   1.000
_cell.angle_alpha   90.00
_cell.angle_beta   90.00
_cell.angle_gamma   90.00
#
_symmetry.space_group_name_H-M   'P 1'
#
loop_
_entity.id
_entity.type
_entity.pdbx_description
1 polymer ?
#
loop_
_entity_poly.entity_id
_entity_poly.type
_entity_poly.pdbx_seq_one_letter_code
_entity_poly.pdbx_strand_id
1 'polypeptide(L)'
;MKKIKYKFISYVVSVLRIFSKNSSDISPNPFFIIGSGRNGSTLLASILNAHKDIFIPPEQFFLPYIIMKRYVMFFWSVGKLKSYILKTINKKENTLNWNFNLCNLKVYSKDIPVIINNIYRSYAAKKKGEIKLWGDKTPINIHFINFIYPEFYNAKYIFLVRDPRDVVLSYKKLKNHKANNTKYALWKWMDSIKKLKYLEDKTEVLIVKYENL
;
A
#
# COMPACT_ATOMS: atom_id res chain seq x y z
N MET A 1 -3.29 -3.68 -25.70
CA MET A 1 -2.03 -2.95 -25.49
C MET A 1 -1.63 -2.76 -24.03
N LYS A 2 -2.47 -2.30 -23.09
CA LYS A 2 -2.07 -2.09 -21.68
C LYS A 2 -1.62 -3.38 -20.95
N LYS A 3 -2.27 -4.54 -21.15
CA LYS A 3 -1.89 -5.83 -20.51
C LYS A 3 -0.50 -6.34 -20.94
N ILE A 4 -0.11 -6.13 -22.17
CA ILE A 4 1.21 -6.55 -22.69
C ILE A 4 2.31 -5.69 -22.07
N LYS A 5 2.08 -4.40 -21.96
CA LYS A 5 3.01 -3.45 -21.33
C LYS A 5 3.28 -3.80 -19.85
N TYR A 6 2.26 -4.19 -19.10
CA TYR A 6 2.41 -4.63 -17.70
C TYR A 6 3.16 -5.96 -17.56
N LYS A 7 2.92 -6.94 -18.45
CA LYS A 7 3.66 -8.20 -18.44
C LYS A 7 5.14 -7.98 -18.76
N PHE A 8 5.45 -7.13 -19.74
CA PHE A 8 6.82 -6.79 -20.10
C PHE A 8 7.54 -6.06 -18.96
N ILE A 9 6.91 -5.07 -18.34
CA ILE A 9 7.45 -4.37 -17.16
C ILE A 9 7.67 -5.35 -16.02
N SER A 10 6.74 -6.25 -15.74
CA SER A 10 6.86 -7.28 -14.71
C SER A 10 8.04 -8.22 -14.97
N TYR A 11 8.28 -8.61 -16.22
CA TYR A 11 9.41 -9.45 -16.60
C TYR A 11 10.74 -8.70 -16.46
N VAL A 12 10.85 -7.50 -16.99
CA VAL A 12 12.05 -6.65 -16.84
C VAL A 12 12.35 -6.40 -15.35
N VAL A 13 11.32 -6.13 -14.56
CA VAL A 13 11.41 -5.96 -13.11
C VAL A 13 11.93 -7.23 -12.42
N SER A 14 11.46 -8.42 -12.82
CA SER A 14 11.93 -9.69 -12.23
C SER A 14 13.41 -9.98 -12.56
N VAL A 15 13.85 -9.63 -13.76
CA VAL A 15 15.28 -9.79 -14.18
C VAL A 15 16.18 -8.78 -13.44
N LEU A 16 15.79 -7.51 -13.42
CA LEU A 16 16.55 -6.47 -12.70
C LEU A 16 16.62 -6.71 -11.19
N ARG A 17 15.68 -7.45 -10.63
CA ARG A 17 15.65 -7.83 -9.22
C ARG A 17 16.77 -8.80 -8.82
N ILE A 18 17.25 -9.64 -9.75
CA ILE A 18 18.40 -10.54 -9.51
C ILE A 18 19.67 -9.73 -9.19
N PHE A 19 19.76 -8.52 -9.72
CA PHE A 19 20.88 -7.60 -9.53
C PHE A 19 20.66 -6.55 -8.42
N SER A 20 19.48 -6.51 -7.80
CA SER A 20 19.22 -5.57 -6.71
C SER A 20 19.54 -6.16 -5.35
N LYS A 21 20.32 -5.43 -4.54
CA LYS A 21 20.54 -5.73 -3.14
C LYS A 21 19.20 -5.87 -2.40
N ASN A 22 19.07 -6.86 -1.51
CA ASN A 22 17.88 -6.98 -0.66
C ASN A 22 17.60 -5.67 0.05
N SER A 23 16.32 -5.32 0.19
CA SER A 23 15.91 -4.16 0.96
C SER A 23 16.35 -4.29 2.42
N SER A 24 16.71 -3.16 3.02
CA SER A 24 17.09 -3.13 4.43
C SER A 24 15.89 -3.51 5.32
N ASP A 25 16.16 -4.27 6.38
CA ASP A 25 15.16 -4.55 7.39
C ASP A 25 14.73 -3.26 8.09
N ILE A 26 13.43 -3.08 8.18
CA ILE A 26 12.81 -1.97 8.90
C ILE A 26 12.32 -2.50 10.23
N SER A 27 12.89 -2.02 11.32
CA SER A 27 12.46 -2.42 12.66
C SER A 27 11.78 -1.24 13.39
N PRO A 28 10.62 -1.48 13.99
CA PRO A 28 9.73 -2.63 13.82
C PRO A 28 9.08 -2.67 12.43
N ASN A 29 8.82 -3.88 11.94
CA ASN A 29 8.19 -4.08 10.64
C ASN A 29 6.77 -3.50 10.59
N PRO A 30 6.38 -2.83 9.50
CA PRO A 30 5.02 -2.31 9.34
C PRO A 30 3.99 -3.43 9.13
N PHE A 31 2.71 -3.04 9.11
CA PHE A 31 1.64 -3.93 8.66
C PHE A 31 0.77 -3.29 7.59
N PHE A 32 0.12 -4.13 6.79
CA PHE A 32 -0.76 -3.71 5.70
C PHE A 32 -2.16 -4.28 5.87
N ILE A 33 -3.17 -3.41 5.90
CA ILE A 33 -4.59 -3.79 5.81
C ILE A 33 -5.00 -3.74 4.35
N ILE A 34 -5.24 -4.90 3.76
CA ILE A 34 -5.51 -5.10 2.34
C ILE A 34 -6.84 -5.80 2.10
N GLY A 35 -7.34 -5.76 0.87
CA GLY A 35 -8.60 -6.41 0.47
C GLY A 35 -9.27 -5.71 -0.71
N SER A 36 -10.50 -6.09 -1.02
CA SER A 36 -11.23 -5.59 -2.20
C SER A 36 -11.61 -4.10 -2.15
N GLY A 37 -11.51 -3.46 -0.96
CA GLY A 37 -12.19 -2.20 -0.66
C GLY A 37 -13.67 -2.43 -0.31
N ARG A 38 -14.28 -1.48 0.39
CA ARG A 38 -15.65 -1.57 0.94
C ARG A 38 -15.86 -2.79 1.85
N ASN A 39 -14.80 -3.28 2.43
CA ASN A 39 -14.71 -4.47 3.29
C ASN A 39 -14.59 -4.15 4.77
N GLY A 40 -14.80 -2.89 5.21
CA GLY A 40 -14.71 -2.48 6.61
C GLY A 40 -13.31 -2.07 7.07
N SER A 41 -12.35 -1.94 6.15
CA SER A 41 -10.96 -1.57 6.48
C SER A 41 -10.84 -0.25 7.26
N THR A 42 -11.77 0.68 7.09
CA THR A 42 -11.80 1.93 7.85
C THR A 42 -12.16 1.67 9.33
N LEU A 43 -13.13 0.79 9.59
CA LEU A 43 -13.49 0.38 10.95
C LEU A 43 -12.31 -0.28 11.65
N LEU A 44 -11.71 -1.29 11.02
CA LEU A 44 -10.54 -1.96 11.58
C LEU A 44 -9.37 -0.99 11.85
N ALA A 45 -9.11 -0.08 10.90
CA ALA A 45 -8.07 0.93 11.10
C ALA A 45 -8.38 1.87 12.27
N SER A 46 -9.64 2.23 12.47
CA SER A 46 -10.04 3.08 13.62
C SER A 46 -9.84 2.36 14.94
N ILE A 47 -10.20 1.07 15.02
CA ILE A 47 -9.98 0.22 16.19
C ILE A 47 -8.48 0.15 16.53
N LEU A 48 -7.64 -0.16 15.54
CA LEU A 48 -6.19 -0.25 15.73
C LEU A 48 -5.55 1.10 16.08
N ASN A 49 -6.04 2.19 15.49
CA ASN A 49 -5.57 3.54 15.80
C ASN A 49 -5.91 4.00 17.22
N ALA A 50 -6.86 3.37 17.92
CA ALA A 50 -7.13 3.63 19.33
C ALA A 50 -5.95 3.22 20.21
N HIS A 51 -5.11 2.28 19.78
CA HIS A 51 -3.90 1.90 20.51
C HIS A 51 -2.83 2.99 20.43
N LYS A 52 -2.27 3.38 21.56
CA LYS A 52 -1.31 4.50 21.67
C LYS A 52 -0.07 4.37 20.78
N ASP A 53 0.44 3.16 20.64
CA ASP A 53 1.70 2.87 19.93
C ASP A 53 1.51 2.61 18.42
N ILE A 54 0.26 2.55 17.92
CA ILE A 54 -0.05 2.23 16.51
C ILE A 54 -0.55 3.50 15.81
N PHE A 55 -0.06 3.72 14.59
CA PHE A 55 -0.56 4.78 13.73
C PHE A 55 -0.86 4.26 12.33
N ILE A 56 -2.07 4.50 11.85
CA ILE A 56 -2.54 4.20 10.50
C ILE A 56 -3.07 5.49 9.90
N PRO A 57 -2.40 6.07 8.89
CA PRO A 57 -2.86 7.28 8.23
C PRO A 57 -4.10 7.03 7.36
N PRO A 58 -4.75 8.08 6.86
CA PRO A 58 -5.75 7.96 5.80
C PRO A 58 -5.17 7.25 4.56
N GLU A 59 -6.05 6.74 3.69
CA GLU A 59 -5.65 6.04 2.46
C GLU A 59 -4.69 6.87 1.61
N GLN A 60 -3.73 6.18 1.01
CA GLN A 60 -2.75 6.75 0.12
C GLN A 60 -2.63 5.91 -1.16
N PHE A 61 -2.25 6.52 -2.25
CA PHE A 61 -2.09 5.84 -3.54
C PHE A 61 -0.67 6.00 -4.12
N PHE A 62 0.24 6.59 -3.36
CA PHE A 62 1.62 6.83 -3.84
C PHE A 62 2.49 5.58 -3.79
N LEU A 63 2.23 4.65 -2.87
CA LEU A 63 3.09 3.50 -2.61
C LEU A 63 3.31 2.63 -3.87
N PRO A 64 2.27 2.16 -4.58
CA PRO A 64 2.46 1.40 -5.81
C PRO A 64 3.25 2.16 -6.88
N TYR A 65 3.04 3.48 -7.01
CA TYR A 65 3.74 4.29 -8.01
C TYR A 65 5.23 4.41 -7.72
N ILE A 66 5.60 4.55 -6.44
CA ILE A 66 7.01 4.61 -6.05
C ILE A 66 7.65 3.24 -6.28
N ILE A 67 7.05 2.17 -5.78
CA ILE A 67 7.61 0.82 -5.86
C ILE A 67 7.76 0.34 -7.31
N MET A 68 6.77 0.54 -8.16
CA MET A 68 6.86 0.13 -9.57
C MET A 68 7.96 0.83 -10.35
N LYS A 69 8.41 2.00 -9.89
CA LYS A 69 9.52 2.72 -10.53
C LYS A 69 10.89 2.45 -9.88
N ARG A 70 10.96 1.67 -8.81
CA ARG A 70 12.17 1.40 -8.06
C ARG A 70 13.39 1.12 -8.96
N TYR A 71 13.22 0.27 -9.96
CA TYR A 71 14.33 -0.18 -10.80
C TYR A 71 14.88 0.94 -11.69
N VAL A 72 14.02 1.82 -12.16
CA VAL A 72 14.45 3.02 -12.89
C VAL A 72 15.13 4.03 -11.94
N MET A 73 14.62 4.11 -10.71
CA MET A 73 15.15 5.01 -9.67
C MET A 73 16.56 4.62 -9.21
N PHE A 74 16.95 3.36 -9.37
CA PHE A 74 18.31 2.90 -9.04
C PHE A 74 19.39 3.76 -9.75
N PHE A 75 19.13 4.13 -11.00
CA PHE A 75 20.03 4.97 -11.80
C PHE A 75 19.92 6.46 -11.52
N TRP A 76 19.01 6.89 -10.65
CA TRP A 76 18.83 8.32 -10.36
C TRP A 76 19.76 8.79 -9.25
N SER A 77 20.12 10.08 -9.27
CA SER A 77 20.74 10.72 -8.11
C SER A 77 19.73 10.77 -6.94
N VAL A 78 20.25 10.85 -5.71
CA VAL A 78 19.40 10.97 -4.49
C VAL A 78 18.49 12.21 -4.59
N GLY A 79 18.99 13.31 -5.14
CA GLY A 79 18.20 14.54 -5.34
C GLY A 79 17.04 14.35 -6.31
N LYS A 80 17.25 13.63 -7.43
CA LYS A 80 16.19 13.31 -8.40
C LYS A 80 15.15 12.37 -7.79
N LEU A 81 15.61 11.37 -7.02
CA LEU A 81 14.74 10.46 -6.29
C LEU A 81 13.85 11.20 -5.28
N LYS A 82 14.48 12.05 -4.44
CA LYS A 82 13.76 12.90 -3.48
C LYS A 82 12.69 13.75 -4.15
N SER A 83 13.05 14.46 -5.21
CA SER A 83 12.13 15.31 -5.97
C SER A 83 10.94 14.53 -6.54
N TYR A 84 11.19 13.34 -7.10
CA TYR A 84 10.13 12.47 -7.61
C TYR A 84 9.19 11.97 -6.51
N ILE A 85 9.73 11.54 -5.39
CA ILE A 85 8.94 11.06 -4.24
C ILE A 85 8.06 12.20 -3.71
N LEU A 86 8.63 13.38 -3.47
CA LEU A 86 7.89 14.55 -3.01
C LEU A 86 6.77 14.94 -3.99
N LYS A 87 7.08 14.98 -5.29
CA LYS A 87 6.08 15.26 -6.33
C LYS A 87 4.96 14.20 -6.35
N THR A 88 5.30 12.94 -6.12
CA THR A 88 4.33 11.85 -6.14
C THR A 88 3.41 11.90 -4.92
N ILE A 89 3.95 12.17 -3.74
CA ILE A 89 3.19 12.25 -2.50
C ILE A 89 2.31 13.50 -2.47
N ASN A 90 2.83 14.65 -2.91
CA ASN A 90 2.10 15.92 -2.86
C ASN A 90 0.99 16.05 -3.92
N LYS A 91 0.83 15.06 -4.81
CA LYS A 91 -0.37 14.99 -5.64
C LYS A 91 -1.58 14.71 -4.77
N LYS A 92 -2.58 15.60 -4.82
CA LYS A 92 -3.85 15.45 -4.07
C LYS A 92 -4.53 14.10 -4.29
N GLU A 93 -4.39 13.53 -5.48
CA GLU A 93 -4.92 12.22 -5.86
C GLU A 93 -4.26 11.06 -5.12
N ASN A 94 -3.01 11.23 -4.67
CA ASN A 94 -2.22 10.16 -4.07
C ASN A 94 -2.23 10.17 -2.54
N THR A 95 -2.63 11.28 -1.92
CA THR A 95 -2.64 11.46 -0.46
C THR A 95 -3.92 12.15 -0.02
N LEU A 96 -5.04 11.45 -0.19
CA LEU A 96 -6.32 11.96 0.27
C LEU A 96 -6.27 12.28 1.78
N ASN A 97 -6.52 13.54 2.14
CA ASN A 97 -6.59 14.01 3.52
C ASN A 97 -5.28 13.98 4.35
N TRP A 98 -4.12 13.79 3.72
CA TRP A 98 -2.88 13.80 4.49
C TRP A 98 -2.45 15.21 4.93
N ASN A 99 -2.88 16.29 4.29
CA ASN A 99 -2.55 17.67 4.64
C ASN A 99 -1.11 17.84 5.19
N PHE A 100 -0.13 17.22 4.50
CA PHE A 100 1.22 17.05 5.00
C PHE A 100 2.22 17.54 3.96
N ASN A 101 2.99 18.56 4.33
CA ASN A 101 4.08 19.04 3.51
C ASN A 101 5.38 18.36 3.95
N LEU A 102 5.91 17.52 3.10
CA LEU A 102 7.15 16.77 3.32
C LEU A 102 8.40 17.58 2.94
N CYS A 103 8.38 18.90 3.04
CA CYS A 103 9.54 19.74 2.71
C CYS A 103 10.84 19.27 3.36
N ASN A 104 10.74 18.66 4.54
CA ASN A 104 11.86 18.20 5.37
C ASN A 104 12.15 16.71 5.27
N LEU A 105 11.62 16.01 4.24
CA LEU A 105 11.93 14.60 4.06
C LEU A 105 13.43 14.42 3.83
N LYS A 106 14.08 13.81 4.79
CA LYS A 106 15.50 13.45 4.69
C LYS A 106 15.61 12.12 3.95
N VAL A 107 16.13 12.16 2.72
CA VAL A 107 16.41 10.97 1.91
C VAL A 107 17.91 10.79 1.87
N TYR A 108 18.43 9.89 2.70
CA TYR A 108 19.86 9.57 2.77
C TYR A 108 20.21 8.26 2.03
N SER A 109 19.21 7.51 1.64
CA SER A 109 19.36 6.19 1.04
C SER A 109 18.47 6.08 -0.21
N LYS A 110 18.79 5.15 -1.09
CA LYS A 110 17.93 4.74 -2.21
C LYS A 110 17.02 3.56 -1.83
N ASP A 111 17.07 3.11 -0.59
CA ASP A 111 16.24 2.03 -0.08
C ASP A 111 14.78 2.50 0.08
N ILE A 112 13.91 1.98 -0.76
CA ILE A 112 12.50 2.38 -0.80
C ILE A 112 11.76 2.06 0.50
N PRO A 113 11.88 0.87 1.11
CA PRO A 113 11.29 0.60 2.41
C PRO A 113 11.70 1.61 3.49
N VAL A 114 12.98 1.95 3.58
CA VAL A 114 13.48 2.96 4.54
C VAL A 114 12.87 4.33 4.29
N ILE A 115 12.79 4.74 3.03
CA ILE A 115 12.17 6.03 2.67
C ILE A 115 10.68 6.05 3.05
N ILE A 116 9.95 4.98 2.74
CA ILE A 116 8.53 4.85 3.06
C ILE A 116 8.34 4.85 4.58
N ASN A 117 9.13 4.09 5.33
CA ASN A 117 9.11 4.10 6.79
C ASN A 117 9.29 5.52 7.35
N ASN A 118 10.25 6.27 6.84
CA ASN A 118 10.50 7.64 7.29
C ASN A 118 9.31 8.58 6.98
N ILE A 119 8.63 8.37 5.85
CA ILE A 119 7.42 9.13 5.48
C ILE A 119 6.31 8.88 6.50
N TYR A 120 6.00 7.59 6.78
CA TYR A 120 4.93 7.23 7.71
C TYR A 120 5.23 7.71 9.14
N ARG A 121 6.47 7.51 9.63
CA ARG A 121 6.89 7.97 10.95
C ARG A 121 6.88 9.50 11.08
N SER A 122 7.35 10.22 10.05
CA SER A 122 7.29 11.69 10.06
C SER A 122 5.84 12.22 10.10
N TYR A 123 4.93 11.53 9.40
CA TYR A 123 3.52 11.90 9.44
C TYR A 123 2.89 11.55 10.79
N ALA A 124 3.20 10.39 11.36
CA ALA A 124 2.76 9.98 12.68
C ALA A 124 3.22 10.96 13.77
N ALA A 125 4.50 11.35 13.76
CA ALA A 125 5.06 12.31 14.71
C ALA A 125 4.29 13.64 14.72
N LYS A 126 3.82 14.08 13.55
CA LYS A 126 3.01 15.30 13.44
C LYS A 126 1.57 15.13 13.93
N LYS A 127 0.99 13.93 13.84
CA LYS A 127 -0.44 13.68 14.09
C LYS A 127 -0.74 13.03 15.44
N LYS A 128 0.15 12.20 15.93
CA LYS A 128 -0.06 11.38 17.12
C LYS A 128 1.12 11.44 18.10
N GLY A 129 2.29 11.82 17.63
CA GLY A 129 3.53 11.78 18.40
C GLY A 129 4.36 10.54 18.10
N GLU A 130 5.12 10.09 19.09
CA GLU A 130 5.96 8.91 18.95
C GLU A 130 5.12 7.64 18.89
N ILE A 131 5.46 6.76 17.95
CA ILE A 131 4.77 5.48 17.71
C ILE A 131 5.79 4.35 17.61
N LYS A 132 5.38 3.15 18.03
CA LYS A 132 6.17 1.94 17.81
C LYS A 132 5.93 1.37 16.43
N LEU A 133 4.67 1.34 15.97
CA LEU A 133 4.25 0.64 14.77
C LEU A 133 3.40 1.52 13.87
N TRP A 134 3.69 1.53 12.57
CA TRP A 134 2.79 2.11 11.58
C TRP A 134 2.16 1.04 10.70
N GLY A 135 0.92 1.29 10.28
CA GLY A 135 0.21 0.47 9.32
C GLY A 135 -0.23 1.27 8.10
N ASP A 136 -0.39 0.59 6.98
CA ASP A 136 -1.07 1.13 5.79
C ASP A 136 -2.46 0.53 5.65
N LYS A 137 -3.47 1.38 5.53
CA LYS A 137 -4.84 0.98 5.23
C LYS A 137 -5.23 1.54 3.86
N THR A 138 -4.74 0.89 2.83
CA THR A 138 -5.08 1.19 1.44
C THR A 138 -5.48 -0.10 0.72
N PRO A 139 -6.76 -0.47 0.75
CA PRO A 139 -7.22 -1.78 0.25
C PRO A 139 -6.76 -2.07 -1.17
N ILE A 140 -6.69 -1.06 -2.04
CA ILE A 140 -6.24 -1.22 -3.43
C ILE A 140 -4.80 -1.76 -3.55
N ASN A 141 -3.99 -1.67 -2.50
CA ASN A 141 -2.63 -2.19 -2.48
C ASN A 141 -2.58 -3.70 -2.74
N ILE A 142 -3.65 -4.45 -2.45
CA ILE A 142 -3.74 -5.87 -2.80
C ILE A 142 -3.54 -6.13 -4.30
N HIS A 143 -4.03 -5.25 -5.17
CA HIS A 143 -3.87 -5.39 -6.62
C HIS A 143 -2.43 -5.22 -7.10
N PHE A 144 -1.58 -4.62 -6.24
CA PHE A 144 -0.15 -4.38 -6.47
C PHE A 144 0.75 -5.21 -5.56
N ILE A 145 0.20 -6.21 -4.87
CA ILE A 145 0.92 -6.97 -3.85
C ILE A 145 2.19 -7.66 -4.39
N ASN A 146 2.20 -8.04 -5.67
CA ASN A 146 3.38 -8.63 -6.32
C ASN A 146 4.58 -7.68 -6.36
N PHE A 147 4.34 -6.37 -6.24
CA PHE A 147 5.38 -5.35 -6.18
C PHE A 147 5.66 -4.93 -4.74
N ILE A 148 4.61 -4.88 -3.89
CA ILE A 148 4.71 -4.43 -2.51
C ILE A 148 5.39 -5.48 -1.63
N TYR A 149 4.95 -6.75 -1.71
CA TYR A 149 5.49 -7.82 -0.87
C TYR A 149 7.01 -7.95 -0.93
N PRO A 150 7.65 -7.93 -2.10
CA PRO A 150 9.11 -8.04 -2.17
C PRO A 150 9.90 -6.92 -1.50
N GLU A 151 9.28 -5.75 -1.34
CA GLU A 151 9.89 -4.61 -0.64
C GLU A 151 9.64 -4.67 0.88
N PHE A 152 8.53 -5.31 1.27
CA PHE A 152 8.07 -5.41 2.66
C PHE A 152 7.81 -6.88 3.04
N TYR A 153 8.75 -7.77 2.71
CA TYR A 153 8.60 -9.23 2.92
C TYR A 153 8.46 -9.61 4.40
N ASN A 154 9.03 -8.81 5.30
CA ASN A 154 8.92 -8.99 6.75
C ASN A 154 7.69 -8.26 7.36
N ALA A 155 6.91 -7.53 6.56
CA ALA A 155 5.70 -6.88 7.05
C ALA A 155 4.63 -7.89 7.43
N LYS A 156 3.73 -7.51 8.34
CA LYS A 156 2.52 -8.29 8.64
C LYS A 156 1.39 -7.89 7.70
N TYR A 157 0.61 -8.85 7.26
CA TYR A 157 -0.49 -8.62 6.32
C TYR A 157 -1.81 -9.05 6.95
N ILE A 158 -2.78 -8.13 6.97
CA ILE A 158 -4.14 -8.36 7.42
C ILE A 158 -5.05 -8.26 6.19
N PHE A 159 -5.61 -9.38 5.78
CA PHE A 159 -6.57 -9.42 4.67
C PHE A 159 -7.98 -9.36 5.21
N LEU A 160 -8.68 -8.29 4.88
CA LEU A 160 -10.07 -8.12 5.29
C LEU A 160 -11.00 -8.57 4.16
N VAL A 161 -11.78 -9.62 4.43
CA VAL A 161 -12.78 -10.17 3.51
C VAL A 161 -14.18 -9.79 3.96
N ARG A 162 -15.08 -9.57 3.02
CA ARG A 162 -16.51 -9.33 3.22
C ARG A 162 -17.31 -10.03 2.13
N ASP A 163 -18.58 -10.35 2.41
CA ASP A 163 -19.49 -10.91 1.42
C ASP A 163 -19.47 -10.07 0.13
N PRO A 164 -19.21 -10.68 -1.05
CA PRO A 164 -19.13 -9.96 -2.31
C PRO A 164 -20.41 -9.21 -2.68
N ARG A 165 -21.58 -9.71 -2.27
CA ARG A 165 -22.87 -9.06 -2.51
C ARG A 165 -22.92 -7.70 -1.80
N ASP A 166 -22.50 -7.66 -0.53
CA ASP A 166 -22.43 -6.44 0.26
C ASP A 166 -21.39 -5.46 -0.24
N VAL A 167 -20.24 -5.97 -0.70
CA VAL A 167 -19.21 -5.14 -1.32
C VAL A 167 -19.75 -4.46 -2.57
N VAL A 168 -20.46 -5.18 -3.44
CA VAL A 168 -21.10 -4.64 -4.65
C VAL A 168 -22.16 -3.60 -4.29
N LEU A 169 -23.04 -3.91 -3.35
CA LEU A 169 -24.08 -2.98 -2.88
C LEU A 169 -23.46 -1.69 -2.31
N SER A 170 -22.39 -1.81 -1.55
CA SER A 170 -21.67 -0.66 -1.01
C SER A 170 -21.00 0.19 -2.10
N TYR A 171 -20.47 -0.44 -3.15
CA TYR A 171 -19.92 0.30 -4.29
C TYR A 171 -21.01 1.02 -5.11
N LYS A 172 -22.19 0.41 -5.28
CA LYS A 172 -23.33 1.03 -5.98
C LYS A 172 -23.79 2.34 -5.35
N LYS A 173 -23.61 2.51 -4.04
CA LYS A 173 -23.93 3.77 -3.33
C LYS A 173 -22.97 4.90 -3.65
N LEU A 174 -21.82 4.64 -4.28
CA LEU A 174 -20.83 5.66 -4.62
C LEU A 174 -21.16 6.30 -5.98
N LYS A 175 -21.71 7.50 -5.96
CA LYS A 175 -21.91 8.30 -7.18
C LYS A 175 -20.55 8.57 -7.83
N ASN A 176 -20.47 8.51 -9.16
CA ASN A 176 -19.27 8.82 -9.97
C ASN A 176 -18.03 7.94 -9.73
N HIS A 177 -18.18 6.78 -9.11
CA HIS A 177 -17.08 5.85 -8.91
C HIS A 177 -17.13 4.71 -9.94
N LYS A 178 -15.96 4.34 -10.52
CA LYS A 178 -15.88 3.27 -11.54
C LYS A 178 -16.45 1.93 -11.03
N ALA A 179 -16.31 1.64 -9.75
CA ALA A 179 -16.84 0.42 -9.13
C ALA A 179 -18.35 0.48 -8.81
N ASN A 180 -19.06 1.54 -9.16
CA ASN A 180 -20.53 1.52 -9.22
C ASN A 180 -21.04 0.47 -10.22
N ASN A 181 -20.23 0.10 -11.21
CA ASN A 181 -20.50 -1.01 -12.11
C ASN A 181 -20.30 -2.35 -11.39
N THR A 182 -21.33 -3.18 -11.36
CA THR A 182 -21.33 -4.49 -10.68
C THR A 182 -20.21 -5.41 -11.18
N LYS A 183 -19.99 -5.50 -12.51
CA LYS A 183 -18.93 -6.34 -13.08
C LYS A 183 -17.54 -5.91 -12.62
N TYR A 184 -17.32 -4.60 -12.54
CA TYR A 184 -16.04 -4.06 -12.07
C TYR A 184 -15.84 -4.25 -10.56
N ALA A 185 -16.90 -4.11 -9.75
CA ALA A 185 -16.84 -4.37 -8.32
C ALA A 185 -16.56 -5.85 -8.02
N LEU A 186 -17.23 -6.77 -8.71
CA LEU A 186 -16.97 -8.21 -8.60
C LEU A 186 -15.56 -8.56 -9.07
N TRP A 187 -15.11 -8.01 -10.19
CA TRP A 187 -13.73 -8.21 -10.64
C TRP A 187 -12.71 -7.80 -9.59
N LYS A 188 -12.88 -6.65 -8.95
CA LYS A 188 -12.01 -6.20 -7.86
C LYS A 188 -12.00 -7.19 -6.69
N TRP A 189 -13.16 -7.67 -6.31
CA TRP A 189 -13.26 -8.65 -5.23
C TRP A 189 -12.57 -9.96 -5.61
N MET A 190 -12.85 -10.52 -6.77
CA MET A 190 -12.23 -11.76 -7.28
C MET A 190 -10.72 -11.63 -7.41
N ASP A 191 -10.23 -10.51 -7.96
CA ASP A 191 -8.80 -10.24 -8.07
C ASP A 191 -8.13 -10.15 -6.69
N SER A 192 -8.81 -9.57 -5.69
CA SER A 192 -8.29 -9.50 -4.33
C SER A 192 -8.13 -10.89 -3.70
N ILE A 193 -9.09 -11.81 -3.91
CA ILE A 193 -8.99 -13.20 -3.46
C ILE A 193 -7.86 -13.97 -4.19
N LYS A 194 -7.74 -13.75 -5.49
CA LYS A 194 -6.63 -14.35 -6.26
C LYS A 194 -5.26 -13.87 -5.75
N LYS A 195 -5.17 -12.59 -5.39
CA LYS A 195 -3.95 -12.01 -4.84
C LYS A 195 -3.69 -12.42 -3.39
N LEU A 196 -4.72 -12.70 -2.61
CA LEU A 196 -4.58 -13.30 -1.30
C LEU A 196 -3.86 -14.65 -1.42
N LYS A 197 -4.31 -15.56 -2.28
CA LYS A 197 -3.66 -16.86 -2.51
C LYS A 197 -2.16 -16.70 -2.84
N TYR A 198 -1.84 -15.76 -3.74
CA TYR A 198 -0.43 -15.46 -4.04
C TYR A 198 0.36 -15.03 -2.81
N LEU A 199 -0.25 -14.30 -1.89
CA LEU A 199 0.42 -13.81 -0.68
C LEU A 199 0.58 -14.92 0.37
N GLU A 200 -0.44 -15.77 0.55
CA GLU A 200 -0.40 -16.93 1.44
C GLU A 200 0.72 -17.93 1.07
N ASP A 201 1.02 -18.06 -0.24
CA ASP A 201 2.17 -18.86 -0.71
C ASP A 201 3.53 -18.27 -0.30
N LYS A 202 3.59 -17.05 0.22
CA LYS A 202 4.82 -16.31 0.52
C LYS A 202 5.01 -15.99 1.99
N THR A 203 3.94 -15.76 2.72
CA THR A 203 3.97 -15.33 4.12
C THR A 203 2.66 -15.64 4.82
N GLU A 204 2.70 -15.66 6.14
CA GLU A 204 1.49 -15.73 6.96
C GLU A 204 0.64 -14.47 6.76
N VAL A 205 -0.67 -14.68 6.58
CA VAL A 205 -1.66 -13.61 6.40
C VAL A 205 -2.77 -13.79 7.43
N LEU A 206 -3.04 -12.76 8.23
CA LEU A 206 -4.19 -12.76 9.12
C LEU A 206 -5.45 -12.44 8.31
N ILE A 207 -6.33 -13.42 8.15
CA ILE A 207 -7.62 -13.24 7.47
C ILE A 207 -8.68 -12.85 8.49
N VAL A 208 -9.29 -11.69 8.28
CA VAL A 208 -10.37 -11.15 9.12
C VAL A 208 -11.65 -11.06 8.30
N LYS A 209 -12.73 -11.67 8.77
CA LYS A 209 -14.07 -11.53 8.17
C LYS A 209 -14.74 -10.29 8.76
N TYR A 210 -15.26 -9.43 7.87
CA TYR A 210 -15.97 -8.21 8.29
C TYR A 210 -17.16 -8.52 9.20
N GLU A 211 -17.84 -9.62 8.92
CA GLU A 211 -19.03 -10.06 9.65
C GLU A 211 -18.71 -10.48 11.11
N ASN A 212 -17.42 -10.64 11.44
CA ASN A 212 -16.93 -11.01 12.78
C ASN A 212 -16.24 -9.84 13.50
N LEU A 213 -16.23 -8.65 12.91
CA LEU A 213 -15.75 -7.41 13.53
C LEU A 213 -16.87 -6.76 14.35
#